data_fc8ef5621d07ed5dd242150dccd4d4e6
#
_entry.id   fc8ef5621d07ed5dd242150dccd4d4e6
#
_cell.length_a   1.000
_cell.length_b   1.000
_cell.length_c   1.000
_cell.angle_alpha   90.00
_cell.angle_beta   90.00
_cell.angle_gamma   90.00
#
_symmetry.space_group_name_H-M   'P 1'
#
loop_
_entity.id
_entity.type
_entity.pdbx_description
1 polymer ?
#
loop_
_entity_poly.entity_id
_entity_poly.type
_entity_poly.pdbx_seq_one_letter_code
_entity_poly.pdbx_strand_id
1 'polypeptide(L)'
;MTNIHNHKILILDFGSQYTQLIARRVREIGVYCELWAWDVTEEQIREFNPDGIILSGGPESTTEENSPRAPEYVFNAGVPVLGICYGMQTMAMQLGGLTETSDHREFGYASVLMDNPTALFAHLNDGDSKLDVWMSHGDKVTRLPENFQVTGTTPTCPIAAMSDENRRFYGVQFHPEVTHTKKGLELLMNFVVNICGCETKWTAENIIEDAVARIKAQVGDDEVILGLSGGVDSSVVALLLHRAIGKNLHCVFVDNGLLRLHEGDQVMEMFGDKFGLNITRVDAESRFLGELAGVSDPEAKRKIIGKVFVDVRSEERR
;
A
#
# COMPACT_ATOMS: atom_id res chain seq x y z
N MET A 1 24.53 -5.69 -5.08
CA MET A 1 23.21 -5.03 -5.25
C MET A 1 22.54 -5.00 -3.88
N THR A 2 21.97 -3.88 -3.49
CA THR A 2 21.25 -3.73 -2.24
C THR A 2 19.91 -4.47 -2.38
N ASN A 3 19.68 -5.49 -1.55
CA ASN A 3 18.39 -6.19 -1.58
C ASN A 3 17.33 -5.31 -0.89
N ILE A 4 16.47 -4.69 -1.69
CA ILE A 4 15.40 -3.80 -1.22
C ILE A 4 14.24 -4.55 -0.54
N HIS A 5 14.18 -5.86 -0.67
CA HIS A 5 13.20 -6.75 -0.06
C HIS A 5 13.73 -7.46 1.18
N ASN A 6 14.92 -7.07 1.68
CA ASN A 6 15.54 -7.73 2.83
C ASN A 6 14.73 -7.51 4.11
N HIS A 7 14.15 -6.33 4.26
CA HIS A 7 13.23 -5.99 5.35
C HIS A 7 11.82 -5.78 4.82
N LYS A 8 10.84 -6.44 5.47
CA LYS A 8 9.47 -6.53 4.98
C LYS A 8 8.45 -6.35 6.10
N ILE A 9 7.48 -5.48 5.87
CA ILE A 9 6.31 -5.35 6.74
C ILE A 9 5.10 -6.02 6.07
N LEU A 10 4.43 -6.89 6.80
CA LEU A 10 3.16 -7.46 6.37
C LEU A 10 2.01 -6.63 6.96
N ILE A 11 1.08 -6.21 6.12
CA ILE A 11 -0.13 -5.49 6.54
C ILE A 11 -1.32 -6.41 6.28
N LEU A 12 -2.07 -6.77 7.32
CA LEU A 12 -3.31 -7.52 7.20
C LEU A 12 -4.50 -6.56 7.10
N ASP A 13 -5.27 -6.72 6.02
CA ASP A 13 -6.41 -5.88 5.68
C ASP A 13 -7.70 -6.44 6.25
N PHE A 14 -8.30 -5.74 7.20
CA PHE A 14 -9.61 -6.04 7.77
C PHE A 14 -10.76 -5.28 7.11
N GLY A 15 -10.54 -4.74 5.91
CA GLY A 15 -11.56 -4.06 5.11
C GLY A 15 -11.65 -2.55 5.32
N SER A 16 -10.66 -1.92 5.95
CA SER A 16 -10.65 -0.47 6.12
C SER A 16 -10.41 0.26 4.80
N GLN A 17 -11.17 1.31 4.55
CA GLN A 17 -10.88 2.24 3.46
C GLN A 17 -9.50 2.94 3.59
N TYR A 18 -8.86 2.89 4.76
CA TYR A 18 -7.55 3.50 5.02
C TYR A 18 -6.38 2.53 4.92
N THR A 19 -6.60 1.23 4.69
CA THR A 19 -5.51 0.22 4.68
C THR A 19 -4.43 0.55 3.64
N GLN A 20 -4.83 1.04 2.46
CA GLN A 20 -3.87 1.49 1.43
C GLN A 20 -3.00 2.67 1.89
N LEU A 21 -3.52 3.52 2.78
CA LEU A 21 -2.74 4.63 3.36
C LEU A 21 -1.65 4.11 4.30
N ILE A 22 -1.90 3.02 5.06
CA ILE A 22 -0.87 2.39 5.89
C ILE A 22 0.28 1.93 4.99
N ALA A 23 0.00 1.19 3.92
CA ALA A 23 1.01 0.73 2.97
C ALA A 23 1.77 1.90 2.33
N ARG A 24 1.07 2.96 1.97
CA ARG A 24 1.69 4.18 1.43
C ARG A 24 2.66 4.81 2.45
N ARG A 25 2.26 4.95 3.72
CA ARG A 25 3.11 5.52 4.77
C ARG A 25 4.36 4.68 5.03
N VAL A 26 4.22 3.36 5.09
CA VAL A 26 5.38 2.45 5.23
C VAL A 26 6.36 2.61 4.06
N ARG A 27 5.85 2.74 2.84
CA ARG A 27 6.68 2.98 1.65
C ARG A 27 7.29 4.38 1.61
N GLU A 28 6.58 5.40 2.09
CA GLU A 28 7.11 6.77 2.27
C GLU A 28 8.27 6.80 3.28
N ILE A 29 8.22 5.96 4.33
CA ILE A 29 9.33 5.76 5.27
C ILE A 29 10.54 5.08 4.60
N GLY A 30 10.34 4.42 3.48
CA GLY A 30 11.38 3.74 2.73
C GLY A 30 11.51 2.25 3.05
N VAL A 31 10.44 1.59 3.49
CA VAL A 31 10.42 0.15 3.78
C VAL A 31 9.45 -0.57 2.88
N TYR A 32 9.85 -1.76 2.41
CA TYR A 32 8.97 -2.62 1.62
C TYR A 32 7.84 -3.18 2.47
N CYS A 33 6.62 -3.20 1.92
CA CYS A 33 5.48 -3.83 2.56
C CYS A 33 4.55 -4.49 1.54
N GLU A 34 3.87 -5.54 1.99
CA GLU A 34 2.77 -6.15 1.27
C GLU A 34 1.46 -6.04 2.07
N LEU A 35 0.37 -5.99 1.32
CA LEU A 35 -0.98 -5.89 1.84
C LEU A 35 -1.72 -7.17 1.48
N TRP A 36 -2.10 -7.95 2.50
CA TRP A 36 -2.79 -9.22 2.32
C TRP A 36 -4.13 -9.23 3.08
N ALA A 37 -5.06 -10.07 2.65
CA ALA A 37 -6.32 -10.23 3.36
C ALA A 37 -6.08 -10.83 4.76
N TRP A 38 -6.97 -10.53 5.69
CA TRP A 38 -6.88 -10.94 7.10
C TRP A 38 -6.88 -12.46 7.29
N ASP A 39 -7.45 -13.22 6.35
CA ASP A 39 -7.58 -14.69 6.37
C ASP A 39 -6.41 -15.44 5.73
N VAL A 40 -5.29 -14.77 5.54
CA VAL A 40 -4.03 -15.37 5.06
C VAL A 40 -3.62 -16.56 5.93
N THR A 41 -3.03 -17.59 5.29
CA THR A 41 -2.60 -18.78 6.02
C THR A 41 -1.28 -18.58 6.79
N GLU A 42 -1.07 -19.41 7.81
CA GLU A 42 0.19 -19.44 8.54
C GLU A 42 1.39 -19.72 7.63
N GLU A 43 1.25 -20.66 6.68
CA GLU A 43 2.30 -21.03 5.73
C GLU A 43 2.73 -19.84 4.89
N GLN A 44 1.77 -19.04 4.41
CA GLN A 44 2.06 -17.84 3.62
C GLN A 44 2.82 -16.80 4.45
N ILE A 45 2.43 -16.57 5.72
CA ILE A 45 3.14 -15.64 6.60
C ILE A 45 4.56 -16.13 6.88
N ARG A 46 4.75 -17.45 7.12
CA ARG A 46 6.07 -18.06 7.35
C ARG A 46 6.97 -17.91 6.12
N GLU A 47 6.45 -18.16 4.92
CA GLU A 47 7.19 -18.03 3.68
C GLU A 47 7.56 -16.56 3.40
N PHE A 48 6.64 -15.63 3.66
CA PHE A 48 6.92 -14.20 3.53
C PHE A 48 7.98 -13.75 4.52
N ASN A 49 8.02 -14.30 5.72
CA ASN A 49 8.98 -13.99 6.79
C ASN A 49 9.09 -12.48 7.06
N PRO A 50 8.04 -11.82 7.57
CA PRO A 50 8.04 -10.39 7.84
C PRO A 50 8.91 -10.02 9.04
N ASP A 51 9.48 -8.80 9.06
CA ASP A 51 10.15 -8.23 10.24
C ASP A 51 9.17 -7.60 11.23
N GLY A 52 7.94 -7.34 10.80
CA GLY A 52 6.85 -6.84 11.61
C GLY A 52 5.50 -6.97 10.90
N ILE A 53 4.43 -6.98 11.68
CA ILE A 53 3.06 -7.14 11.17
C ILE A 53 2.21 -5.96 11.64
N ILE A 54 1.42 -5.38 10.72
CA ILE A 54 0.43 -4.33 11.03
C ILE A 54 -0.96 -4.90 10.77
N LEU A 55 -1.83 -4.83 11.78
CA LEU A 55 -3.25 -5.15 11.67
C LEU A 55 -4.02 -3.86 11.40
N SER A 56 -4.66 -3.75 10.25
CA SER A 56 -5.36 -2.53 9.84
C SER A 56 -6.64 -2.28 10.64
N GLY A 57 -7.26 -1.14 10.44
CA GLY A 57 -8.65 -0.91 10.80
C GLY A 57 -9.62 -1.80 10.01
N GLY A 58 -10.89 -1.78 10.39
CA GLY A 58 -11.97 -2.50 9.71
C GLY A 58 -13.33 -1.92 10.05
N PRO A 59 -14.35 -2.17 9.20
CA PRO A 59 -15.71 -1.68 9.43
C PRO A 59 -16.51 -2.52 10.41
N GLU A 60 -16.07 -3.75 10.67
CA GLU A 60 -16.80 -4.74 11.48
C GLU A 60 -16.64 -4.47 12.99
N SER A 61 -17.52 -5.08 13.80
CA SER A 61 -17.41 -5.09 15.25
C SER A 61 -16.72 -6.35 15.73
N THR A 62 -15.76 -6.21 16.64
CA THR A 62 -15.08 -7.36 17.25
C THR A 62 -15.96 -8.12 18.25
N THR A 63 -17.13 -7.59 18.59
CA THR A 63 -18.10 -8.23 19.52
C THR A 63 -19.00 -9.24 18.80
N GLU A 64 -19.02 -9.26 17.45
CA GLU A 64 -19.80 -10.20 16.67
C GLU A 64 -19.10 -11.55 16.52
N GLU A 65 -19.88 -12.66 16.50
CA GLU A 65 -19.34 -14.04 16.49
C GLU A 65 -18.48 -14.35 15.25
N ASN A 66 -18.83 -13.82 14.09
CA ASN A 66 -18.15 -14.09 12.81
C ASN A 66 -17.23 -12.94 12.37
N SER A 67 -16.83 -12.07 13.28
CA SER A 67 -15.96 -10.95 12.93
C SER A 67 -14.56 -11.43 12.51
N PRO A 68 -13.93 -10.77 11.53
CA PRO A 68 -12.59 -11.10 11.06
C PRO A 68 -11.56 -11.16 12.18
N ARG A 69 -10.72 -12.22 12.19
CA ARG A 69 -9.65 -12.42 13.18
C ARG A 69 -8.33 -12.64 12.47
N ALA A 70 -7.26 -12.12 13.04
CA ALA A 70 -5.93 -12.44 12.55
C ALA A 70 -5.63 -13.94 12.77
N PRO A 71 -4.84 -14.59 11.89
CA PRO A 71 -4.32 -15.93 12.18
C PRO A 71 -3.59 -15.96 13.52
N GLU A 72 -3.77 -16.99 14.31
CA GLU A 72 -3.11 -17.12 15.63
C GLU A 72 -1.58 -17.04 15.53
N TYR A 73 -1.04 -17.50 14.41
CA TYR A 73 0.38 -17.43 14.13
C TYR A 73 0.94 -16.01 14.18
N VAL A 74 0.15 -14.97 13.85
CA VAL A 74 0.57 -13.56 13.94
C VAL A 74 1.14 -13.23 15.31
N PHE A 75 0.51 -13.73 16.36
CA PHE A 75 0.91 -13.49 17.75
C PHE A 75 2.00 -14.47 18.26
N ASN A 76 2.33 -15.48 17.46
CA ASN A 76 3.35 -16.50 17.76
C ASN A 76 4.57 -16.41 16.82
N ALA A 77 4.56 -15.50 15.85
CA ALA A 77 5.63 -15.35 14.86
C ALA A 77 6.95 -14.80 15.43
N GLY A 78 6.93 -14.26 16.67
CA GLY A 78 8.13 -13.69 17.31
C GLY A 78 8.55 -12.32 16.78
N VAL A 79 7.72 -11.69 15.94
CA VAL A 79 7.95 -10.36 15.36
C VAL A 79 7.06 -9.31 16.04
N PRO A 80 7.41 -8.01 15.98
CA PRO A 80 6.55 -6.94 16.46
C PRO A 80 5.20 -6.89 15.76
N VAL A 81 4.15 -6.55 16.50
CA VAL A 81 2.78 -6.38 15.96
C VAL A 81 2.22 -5.03 16.34
N LEU A 82 1.67 -4.28 15.37
CA LEU A 82 0.93 -3.05 15.58
C LEU A 82 -0.52 -3.22 15.15
N GLY A 83 -1.47 -3.09 16.08
CA GLY A 83 -2.90 -3.04 15.79
C GLY A 83 -3.40 -1.61 15.70
N ILE A 84 -4.11 -1.28 14.62
CA ILE A 84 -4.71 0.05 14.38
C ILE A 84 -6.24 -0.09 14.41
N CYS A 85 -6.92 0.65 15.28
CA CYS A 85 -8.38 0.66 15.42
C CYS A 85 -8.94 -0.77 15.58
N TYR A 86 -9.61 -1.32 14.59
CA TYR A 86 -10.08 -2.71 14.59
C TYR A 86 -8.94 -3.71 14.86
N GLY A 87 -7.76 -3.49 14.28
CA GLY A 87 -6.57 -4.32 14.51
C GLY A 87 -6.13 -4.36 15.98
N MET A 88 -6.22 -3.23 16.70
CA MET A 88 -5.99 -3.19 18.16
C MET A 88 -7.07 -4.00 18.90
N GLN A 89 -8.32 -3.83 18.52
CA GLN A 89 -9.46 -4.49 19.16
C GLN A 89 -9.40 -6.02 18.96
N THR A 90 -9.15 -6.50 17.73
CA THR A 90 -9.02 -7.93 17.45
C THR A 90 -7.81 -8.54 18.16
N MET A 91 -6.68 -7.83 18.25
CA MET A 91 -5.51 -8.24 19.04
C MET A 91 -5.87 -8.37 20.52
N ALA A 92 -6.57 -7.36 21.08
CA ALA A 92 -7.01 -7.43 22.48
C ALA A 92 -7.90 -8.64 22.75
N MET A 93 -8.90 -8.87 21.91
CA MET A 93 -9.82 -10.01 22.06
C MET A 93 -9.10 -11.36 21.95
N GLN A 94 -8.25 -11.54 20.96
CA GLN A 94 -7.54 -12.81 20.73
C GLN A 94 -6.50 -13.12 21.81
N LEU A 95 -6.00 -12.12 22.51
CA LEU A 95 -5.05 -12.29 23.61
C LEU A 95 -5.70 -12.30 25.01
N GLY A 96 -7.04 -12.38 25.09
CA GLY A 96 -7.77 -12.54 26.35
C GLY A 96 -8.23 -11.24 27.00
N GLY A 97 -8.16 -10.11 26.30
CA GLY A 97 -8.79 -8.86 26.71
C GLY A 97 -10.30 -8.83 26.45
N LEU A 98 -10.90 -7.65 26.45
CA LEU A 98 -12.31 -7.45 26.19
C LEU A 98 -12.53 -6.17 25.39
N THR A 99 -13.44 -6.23 24.42
CA THR A 99 -13.96 -5.06 23.69
C THR A 99 -15.46 -4.95 23.91
N GLU A 100 -15.95 -3.73 23.94
CA GLU A 100 -17.37 -3.44 24.07
C GLU A 100 -17.77 -2.33 23.10
N THR A 101 -19.02 -2.38 22.64
CA THR A 101 -19.60 -1.30 21.86
C THR A 101 -19.73 -0.06 22.74
N SER A 102 -19.24 1.07 22.27
CA SER A 102 -19.28 2.33 23.01
C SER A 102 -20.60 3.05 22.77
N ASP A 103 -21.22 3.54 23.86
CA ASP A 103 -22.38 4.44 23.78
C ASP A 103 -22.02 5.78 23.12
N HIS A 104 -20.75 6.14 23.15
CA HIS A 104 -20.18 7.32 22.50
C HIS A 104 -19.27 6.90 21.35
N ARG A 105 -19.80 6.94 20.14
CA ARG A 105 -18.99 6.74 18.94
C ARG A 105 -18.08 7.93 18.74
N GLU A 106 -16.79 7.70 18.57
CA GLU A 106 -15.80 8.75 18.39
C GLU A 106 -15.38 8.85 16.91
N PHE A 107 -15.75 9.96 16.28
CA PHE A 107 -15.35 10.27 14.90
C PHE A 107 -14.77 11.68 14.87
N GLY A 108 -13.54 11.81 14.42
CA GLY A 108 -12.88 13.10 14.27
C GLY A 108 -11.67 13.30 15.17
N TYR A 109 -11.37 14.57 15.42
CA TYR A 109 -10.23 14.99 16.22
C TYR A 109 -10.36 14.57 17.69
N ALA A 110 -9.26 14.04 18.24
CA ALA A 110 -9.10 13.80 19.67
C ALA A 110 -7.65 14.11 20.09
N SER A 111 -7.45 14.37 21.38
CA SER A 111 -6.13 14.55 21.98
C SER A 111 -5.86 13.39 22.93
N VAL A 112 -4.92 12.54 22.59
CA VAL A 112 -4.50 11.39 23.41
C VAL A 112 -3.43 11.85 24.38
N LEU A 113 -3.65 11.65 25.68
CA LEU A 113 -2.63 11.80 26.70
C LEU A 113 -1.75 10.55 26.71
N MET A 114 -0.45 10.72 26.51
CA MET A 114 0.55 9.65 26.57
C MET A 114 1.00 9.47 28.02
N ASP A 115 0.45 8.48 28.71
CA ASP A 115 0.61 8.32 30.16
C ASP A 115 1.88 7.54 30.56
N ASN A 116 2.27 6.56 29.73
CA ASN A 116 3.42 5.70 30.01
C ASN A 116 4.42 5.70 28.84
N PRO A 117 5.74 5.67 29.16
CA PRO A 117 6.77 5.56 28.14
C PRO A 117 6.61 4.24 27.37
N THR A 118 6.68 4.31 26.06
CA THR A 118 6.70 3.15 25.16
C THR A 118 7.57 3.45 23.95
N ALA A 119 8.18 2.42 23.38
CA ALA A 119 9.00 2.57 22.19
C ALA A 119 8.20 3.15 21.00
N LEU A 120 6.89 2.86 20.92
CA LEU A 120 6.02 3.39 19.88
C LEU A 120 5.88 4.92 19.93
N PHE A 121 5.83 5.51 21.12
CA PHE A 121 5.65 6.95 21.33
C PHE A 121 6.97 7.68 21.58
N ALA A 122 8.12 7.01 21.40
CA ALA A 122 9.43 7.63 21.60
C ALA A 122 9.59 8.88 20.72
N HIS A 123 10.04 9.97 21.32
CA HIS A 123 10.30 11.25 20.66
C HIS A 123 9.07 11.94 20.00
N LEU A 124 7.85 11.46 20.27
CA LEU A 124 6.62 12.13 19.77
C LEU A 124 6.17 13.29 20.67
N ASN A 125 6.79 13.43 21.84
CA ASN A 125 6.41 14.41 22.85
C ASN A 125 7.15 15.75 22.62
N ASP A 126 6.36 16.80 22.30
CA ASP A 126 6.88 18.18 22.15
C ASP A 126 6.77 18.98 23.47
N GLY A 127 6.67 18.29 24.62
CA GLY A 127 6.58 18.88 25.95
C GLY A 127 5.21 18.74 26.63
N ASP A 128 4.14 18.46 25.89
CA ASP A 128 2.75 18.43 26.42
C ASP A 128 2.24 17.03 26.78
N SER A 129 3.00 15.96 26.54
CA SER A 129 2.56 14.56 26.68
C SER A 129 1.24 14.24 25.94
N LYS A 130 0.87 15.04 24.94
CA LYS A 130 -0.34 14.91 24.18
C LYS A 130 -0.06 14.71 22.70
N LEU A 131 -0.89 13.89 22.07
CA LEU A 131 -0.85 13.60 20.65
C LEU A 131 -2.22 13.91 20.01
N ASP A 132 -2.20 14.81 19.03
CA ASP A 132 -3.39 15.13 18.21
C ASP A 132 -3.62 14.03 17.20
N VAL A 133 -4.77 13.37 17.29
CA VAL A 133 -5.09 12.18 16.50
C VAL A 133 -6.48 12.26 15.86
N TRP A 134 -6.72 11.35 14.92
CA TRP A 134 -8.03 11.13 14.31
C TRP A 134 -8.61 9.80 14.77
N MET A 135 -9.78 9.88 15.44
CA MET A 135 -10.58 8.73 15.88
C MET A 135 -11.63 8.37 14.83
N SER A 136 -11.93 7.09 14.69
CA SER A 136 -13.02 6.58 13.84
C SER A 136 -13.44 5.20 14.33
N HIS A 137 -14.15 5.13 15.45
CA HIS A 137 -14.54 3.85 16.05
C HIS A 137 -15.89 3.88 16.78
N GLY A 138 -16.58 2.73 16.76
CA GLY A 138 -17.79 2.47 17.53
C GLY A 138 -17.55 1.55 18.73
N ASP A 139 -16.52 0.71 18.66
CA ASP A 139 -16.12 -0.22 19.73
C ASP A 139 -14.80 0.25 20.34
N LYS A 140 -14.55 -0.15 21.58
CA LYS A 140 -13.31 0.16 22.31
C LYS A 140 -12.87 -1.02 23.18
N VAL A 141 -11.58 -1.10 23.42
CA VAL A 141 -11.03 -2.03 24.42
C VAL A 141 -11.39 -1.54 25.80
N THR A 142 -12.00 -2.43 26.62
CA THR A 142 -12.41 -2.12 28.00
C THR A 142 -11.63 -2.90 29.05
N ARG A 143 -10.99 -4.02 28.65
CA ARG A 143 -10.06 -4.76 29.47
C ARG A 143 -8.83 -5.16 28.65
N LEU A 144 -7.66 -4.83 29.18
CA LEU A 144 -6.38 -5.23 28.58
C LEU A 144 -6.17 -6.74 28.64
N PRO A 145 -5.46 -7.33 27.65
CA PRO A 145 -4.87 -8.64 27.78
C PRO A 145 -3.80 -8.66 28.88
N GLU A 146 -3.43 -9.86 29.33
CA GLU A 146 -2.35 -10.05 30.27
C GLU A 146 -1.02 -9.49 29.74
N ASN A 147 -0.24 -8.85 30.61
CA ASN A 147 1.04 -8.19 30.35
C ASN A 147 0.97 -6.90 29.51
N PHE A 148 -0.21 -6.47 29.08
CA PHE A 148 -0.37 -5.16 28.45
C PHE A 148 -0.52 -4.05 29.50
N GLN A 149 -0.07 -2.86 29.13
CA GLN A 149 -0.30 -1.62 29.89
C GLN A 149 -0.97 -0.57 29.01
N VAL A 150 -1.75 0.32 29.64
CA VAL A 150 -2.28 1.51 28.96
C VAL A 150 -1.14 2.47 28.70
N THR A 151 -0.99 2.93 27.47
CA THR A 151 0.05 3.88 27.06
C THR A 151 -0.51 5.20 26.51
N GLY A 152 -1.83 5.25 26.27
CA GLY A 152 -2.50 6.46 25.87
C GLY A 152 -3.98 6.45 26.27
N THR A 153 -4.48 7.60 26.68
CA THR A 153 -5.86 7.79 27.16
C THR A 153 -6.52 9.00 26.53
N THR A 154 -7.85 8.98 26.42
CA THR A 154 -8.68 10.18 26.22
C THR A 154 -9.78 10.21 27.27
N PRO A 155 -10.50 11.32 27.47
CA PRO A 155 -11.62 11.35 28.40
C PRO A 155 -12.74 10.34 28.11
N THR A 156 -12.90 9.94 26.86
CA THR A 156 -13.97 9.05 26.37
C THR A 156 -13.46 7.65 25.99
N CYS A 157 -12.15 7.50 25.78
CA CYS A 157 -11.49 6.22 25.51
C CYS A 157 -10.34 5.99 26.49
N PRO A 158 -10.59 5.32 27.64
CA PRO A 158 -9.58 5.07 28.67
C PRO A 158 -8.42 4.19 28.22
N ILE A 159 -8.60 3.42 27.15
CA ILE A 159 -7.55 2.61 26.50
C ILE A 159 -7.46 3.05 25.04
N ALA A 160 -6.94 4.25 24.81
CA ALA A 160 -6.71 4.79 23.46
C ALA A 160 -5.43 4.25 22.83
N ALA A 161 -4.49 3.77 23.66
CA ALA A 161 -3.32 3.02 23.23
C ALA A 161 -2.89 2.04 24.32
N MET A 162 -2.31 0.92 23.89
CA MET A 162 -1.82 -0.13 24.77
C MET A 162 -0.53 -0.74 24.22
N SER A 163 0.34 -1.27 25.09
CA SER A 163 1.52 -2.02 24.67
C SER A 163 1.87 -3.18 25.61
N ASP A 164 2.50 -4.21 25.03
CA ASP A 164 3.34 -5.18 25.70
C ASP A 164 4.75 -5.06 25.14
N GLU A 165 5.61 -4.35 25.85
CA GLU A 165 7.00 -4.08 25.42
C GLU A 165 7.84 -5.36 25.31
N ASN A 166 7.54 -6.39 26.12
CA ASN A 166 8.29 -7.65 26.11
C ASN A 166 8.07 -8.43 24.79
N ARG A 167 6.83 -8.48 24.31
CA ARG A 167 6.46 -9.10 23.04
C ARG A 167 6.59 -8.14 21.86
N ARG A 168 6.78 -6.84 22.12
CA ARG A 168 6.75 -5.75 21.14
C ARG A 168 5.40 -5.67 20.42
N PHE A 169 4.32 -5.78 21.19
CA PHE A 169 2.95 -5.65 20.69
C PHE A 169 2.39 -4.30 21.09
N TYR A 170 1.84 -3.60 20.11
CA TYR A 170 1.33 -2.24 20.25
C TYR A 170 -0.07 -2.15 19.66
N GLY A 171 -0.94 -1.38 20.30
CA GLY A 171 -2.27 -1.08 19.80
C GLY A 171 -2.60 0.38 19.95
N VAL A 172 -3.19 0.98 18.92
CA VAL A 172 -3.71 2.34 18.92
C VAL A 172 -5.14 2.35 18.40
N GLN A 173 -6.05 3.05 19.11
CA GLN A 173 -7.45 3.15 18.72
C GLN A 173 -7.66 4.17 17.60
N PHE A 174 -6.75 5.09 17.43
CA PHE A 174 -6.75 6.11 16.39
C PHE A 174 -6.03 5.66 15.12
N HIS A 175 -6.12 6.47 14.07
CA HIS A 175 -5.55 6.22 12.76
C HIS A 175 -4.25 7.03 12.55
N PRO A 176 -3.05 6.44 12.72
CA PRO A 176 -1.79 7.15 12.47
C PRO A 176 -1.52 7.39 10.98
N GLU A 177 -2.14 6.61 10.09
CA GLU A 177 -1.93 6.68 8.65
C GLU A 177 -2.57 7.91 7.98
N VAL A 178 -3.58 8.51 8.60
CA VAL A 178 -4.29 9.66 8.02
C VAL A 178 -3.58 10.99 8.30
N THR A 179 -3.77 11.96 7.42
CA THR A 179 -3.12 13.29 7.53
C THR A 179 -3.54 14.11 8.74
N HIS A 180 -4.70 13.80 9.32
CA HIS A 180 -5.23 14.48 10.50
C HIS A 180 -4.53 14.07 11.80
N THR A 181 -3.83 12.94 11.83
CA THR A 181 -2.93 12.55 12.93
C THR A 181 -1.55 13.15 12.65
N LYS A 182 -1.27 14.30 13.28
CA LYS A 182 -0.13 15.16 12.92
C LYS A 182 1.23 14.44 12.98
N LYS A 183 1.44 13.58 13.98
CA LYS A 183 2.67 12.79 14.17
C LYS A 183 2.51 11.32 13.82
N GLY A 184 1.52 11.00 12.95
CA GLY A 184 1.23 9.64 12.58
C GLY A 184 2.35 8.98 11.77
N LEU A 185 3.05 9.74 10.92
CA LEU A 185 4.18 9.24 10.15
C LEU A 185 5.37 8.88 11.07
N GLU A 186 5.67 9.73 12.05
CA GLU A 186 6.73 9.50 13.04
C GLU A 186 6.40 8.30 13.92
N LEU A 187 5.14 8.09 14.30
CA LEU A 187 4.68 6.92 15.03
C LEU A 187 4.90 5.64 14.20
N LEU A 188 4.49 5.65 12.94
CA LEU A 188 4.72 4.52 12.04
C LEU A 188 6.21 4.29 11.79
N MET A 189 7.03 5.36 11.70
CA MET A 189 8.48 5.24 11.60
C MET A 189 9.09 4.60 12.86
N ASN A 190 8.61 4.96 14.07
CA ASN A 190 9.04 4.30 15.30
C ASN A 190 8.75 2.80 15.26
N PHE A 191 7.56 2.41 14.80
CA PHE A 191 7.22 0.99 14.68
C PHE A 191 8.12 0.29 13.64
N VAL A 192 8.15 0.81 12.42
CA VAL A 192 8.79 0.12 11.28
C VAL A 192 10.32 0.12 11.40
N VAL A 193 10.92 1.26 11.76
CA VAL A 193 12.39 1.41 11.79
C VAL A 193 12.96 1.04 13.16
N ASN A 194 12.43 1.63 14.23
CA ASN A 194 13.06 1.50 15.55
C ASN A 194 12.67 0.19 16.23
N ILE A 195 11.42 -0.26 16.12
CA ILE A 195 10.91 -1.47 16.78
C ILE A 195 11.14 -2.71 15.93
N CYS A 196 10.79 -2.67 14.63
CA CYS A 196 11.00 -3.78 13.70
C CYS A 196 12.44 -3.87 13.19
N GLY A 197 13.25 -2.80 13.31
CA GLY A 197 14.64 -2.76 12.86
C GLY A 197 14.81 -2.70 11.34
N CYS A 198 13.79 -2.27 10.60
CA CYS A 198 13.84 -2.23 9.15
C CYS A 198 14.79 -1.12 8.65
N GLU A 199 15.58 -1.43 7.63
CA GLU A 199 16.38 -0.45 6.90
C GLU A 199 15.52 0.24 5.83
N THR A 200 15.72 1.54 5.64
CA THR A 200 14.95 2.38 4.70
C THR A 200 15.53 2.33 3.28
N LYS A 201 15.57 1.13 2.69
CA LYS A 201 16.15 0.88 1.36
C LYS A 201 15.13 0.87 0.22
N TRP A 202 13.85 0.97 0.53
CA TRP A 202 12.77 1.05 -0.47
C TRP A 202 12.66 2.49 -1.00
N THR A 203 13.65 2.92 -1.78
CA THR A 203 13.72 4.23 -2.41
C THR A 203 13.48 4.12 -3.91
N ALA A 204 13.02 5.20 -4.55
CA ALA A 204 12.77 5.20 -5.99
C ALA A 204 14.02 4.77 -6.80
N GLU A 205 15.21 5.20 -6.41
CA GLU A 205 16.46 4.83 -7.05
C GLU A 205 16.73 3.33 -6.96
N ASN A 206 16.67 2.77 -5.74
CA ASN A 206 16.90 1.35 -5.52
C ASN A 206 15.83 0.46 -6.20
N ILE A 207 14.58 0.91 -6.23
CA ILE A 207 13.48 0.24 -6.94
C ILE A 207 13.75 0.18 -8.44
N ILE A 208 14.22 1.28 -9.03
CA ILE A 208 14.59 1.34 -10.45
C ILE A 208 15.75 0.38 -10.75
N GLU A 209 16.78 0.38 -9.91
CA GLU A 209 17.94 -0.51 -10.09
C GLU A 209 17.57 -1.99 -9.97
N ASP A 210 16.78 -2.37 -8.99
CA ASP A 210 16.26 -3.73 -8.82
C ASP A 210 15.39 -4.14 -10.01
N ALA A 211 14.43 -3.27 -10.42
CA ALA A 211 13.59 -3.54 -11.57
C ALA A 211 14.39 -3.75 -12.86
N VAL A 212 15.38 -2.88 -13.13
CA VAL A 212 16.28 -3.02 -14.30
C VAL A 212 17.06 -4.32 -14.24
N ALA A 213 17.58 -4.70 -13.07
CA ALA A 213 18.32 -5.96 -12.92
C ALA A 213 17.44 -7.19 -13.17
N ARG A 214 16.22 -7.20 -12.63
CA ARG A 214 15.25 -8.29 -12.85
C ARG A 214 14.80 -8.38 -14.30
N ILE A 215 14.51 -7.24 -14.95
CA ILE A 215 14.16 -7.22 -16.37
C ILE A 215 15.29 -7.80 -17.21
N LYS A 216 16.55 -7.40 -16.96
CA LYS A 216 17.71 -7.96 -17.68
C LYS A 216 17.83 -9.48 -17.52
N ALA A 217 17.63 -9.96 -16.29
CA ALA A 217 17.73 -11.40 -16.01
C ALA A 217 16.59 -12.20 -16.66
N GLN A 218 15.39 -11.61 -16.74
CA GLN A 218 14.20 -12.26 -17.29
C GLN A 218 14.20 -12.26 -18.83
N VAL A 219 14.58 -11.14 -19.45
CA VAL A 219 14.52 -10.95 -20.91
C VAL A 219 15.75 -11.56 -21.58
N GLY A 220 16.93 -11.45 -20.97
CA GLY A 220 18.18 -11.89 -21.61
C GLY A 220 18.44 -11.14 -22.91
N ASP A 221 18.63 -11.87 -23.98
CA ASP A 221 18.89 -11.36 -25.33
C ASP A 221 17.64 -11.26 -26.22
N ASP A 222 16.46 -11.55 -25.65
CA ASP A 222 15.18 -11.50 -26.37
C ASP A 222 14.73 -10.05 -26.63
N GLU A 223 13.80 -9.90 -27.56
CA GLU A 223 13.15 -8.63 -27.89
C GLU A 223 11.82 -8.50 -27.14
N VAL A 224 11.47 -7.27 -26.74
CA VAL A 224 10.23 -6.95 -26.05
C VAL A 224 9.42 -5.93 -26.84
N ILE A 225 8.13 -6.19 -27.02
CA ILE A 225 7.19 -5.27 -27.63
C ILE A 225 6.32 -4.65 -26.53
N LEU A 226 6.29 -3.32 -26.45
CA LEU A 226 5.48 -2.56 -25.51
C LEU A 226 4.45 -1.69 -26.24
N GLY A 227 3.17 -1.82 -25.89
CA GLY A 227 2.14 -0.85 -26.27
C GLY A 227 2.29 0.42 -25.42
N LEU A 228 2.73 1.51 -26.03
CA LEU A 228 2.89 2.80 -25.36
C LEU A 228 1.61 3.63 -25.56
N SER A 229 0.96 4.05 -24.48
CA SER A 229 -0.28 4.85 -24.54
C SER A 229 -0.06 6.34 -24.32
N GLY A 230 1.16 6.75 -23.94
CA GLY A 230 1.45 8.12 -23.48
C GLY A 230 0.99 8.42 -22.05
N GLY A 231 0.28 7.48 -21.37
CA GLY A 231 -0.07 7.58 -19.95
C GLY A 231 1.14 7.30 -19.03
N VAL A 232 1.04 7.70 -17.76
CA VAL A 232 2.15 7.61 -16.77
C VAL A 232 2.69 6.18 -16.67
N ASP A 233 1.81 5.17 -16.51
CA ASP A 233 2.23 3.80 -16.27
C ASP A 233 3.03 3.21 -17.44
N SER A 234 2.49 3.34 -18.67
CA SER A 234 3.19 2.85 -19.87
C SER A 234 4.51 3.59 -20.12
N SER A 235 4.58 4.86 -19.76
CA SER A 235 5.79 5.68 -19.88
C SER A 235 6.89 5.22 -18.91
N VAL A 236 6.54 4.95 -17.67
CA VAL A 236 7.47 4.41 -16.67
C VAL A 236 7.98 3.03 -17.09
N VAL A 237 7.09 2.15 -17.56
CA VAL A 237 7.47 0.82 -18.06
C VAL A 237 8.39 0.93 -19.26
N ALA A 238 8.11 1.83 -20.22
CA ALA A 238 8.95 2.05 -21.40
C ALA A 238 10.38 2.47 -21.00
N LEU A 239 10.52 3.41 -20.07
CA LEU A 239 11.83 3.90 -19.63
C LEU A 239 12.60 2.84 -18.82
N LEU A 240 11.94 2.04 -17.99
CA LEU A 240 12.56 0.94 -17.25
C LEU A 240 13.07 -0.15 -18.22
N LEU A 241 12.24 -0.55 -19.18
CA LEU A 241 12.62 -1.51 -20.21
C LEU A 241 13.76 -0.97 -21.07
N HIS A 242 13.67 0.28 -21.53
CA HIS A 242 14.74 0.89 -22.31
C HIS A 242 16.07 0.94 -21.56
N ARG A 243 16.05 1.29 -20.27
CA ARG A 243 17.24 1.28 -19.41
C ARG A 243 17.79 -0.14 -19.22
N ALA A 244 16.93 -1.16 -19.22
CA ALA A 244 17.32 -2.55 -19.02
C ALA A 244 17.85 -3.22 -20.29
N ILE A 245 17.13 -3.13 -21.41
CA ILE A 245 17.38 -3.89 -22.64
C ILE A 245 17.67 -3.04 -23.88
N GLY A 246 17.62 -1.71 -23.75
CA GLY A 246 18.03 -0.79 -24.81
C GLY A 246 17.28 -1.01 -26.12
N LYS A 247 18.03 -1.34 -27.18
CA LYS A 247 17.51 -1.51 -28.54
C LYS A 247 16.59 -2.72 -28.74
N ASN A 248 16.60 -3.67 -27.82
CA ASN A 248 15.70 -4.83 -27.85
C ASN A 248 14.27 -4.47 -27.41
N LEU A 249 14.01 -3.21 -27.04
CA LEU A 249 12.67 -2.71 -26.80
C LEU A 249 12.08 -2.07 -28.06
N HIS A 250 10.92 -2.57 -28.49
CA HIS A 250 10.11 -2.01 -29.57
C HIS A 250 8.82 -1.45 -28.97
N CYS A 251 8.65 -0.13 -29.00
CA CYS A 251 7.43 0.52 -28.55
C CYS A 251 6.47 0.73 -29.73
N VAL A 252 5.20 0.42 -29.56
CA VAL A 252 4.14 0.67 -30.52
C VAL A 252 3.15 1.63 -29.94
N PHE A 253 3.04 2.81 -30.56
CA PHE A 253 2.06 3.84 -30.22
C PHE A 253 0.94 3.83 -31.26
N VAL A 254 -0.28 3.52 -30.86
CA VAL A 254 -1.45 3.47 -31.75
C VAL A 254 -2.21 4.78 -31.68
N ASP A 255 -2.20 5.54 -32.78
CA ASP A 255 -3.05 6.71 -32.95
C ASP A 255 -4.43 6.26 -33.40
N ASN A 256 -5.36 6.34 -32.46
CA ASN A 256 -6.74 5.84 -32.64
C ASN A 256 -7.74 6.93 -33.03
N GLY A 257 -7.30 8.16 -33.30
CA GLY A 257 -8.15 9.29 -33.62
C GLY A 257 -9.00 9.84 -32.45
N LEU A 258 -8.83 9.29 -31.24
CA LEU A 258 -9.52 9.70 -30.01
C LEU A 258 -8.58 10.36 -29.00
N LEU A 259 -7.37 10.68 -29.45
CA LEU A 259 -6.35 11.33 -28.64
C LEU A 259 -6.67 12.81 -28.38
N ARG A 260 -6.01 13.39 -27.38
CA ARG A 260 -6.06 14.83 -27.17
C ARG A 260 -5.31 15.55 -28.30
N LEU A 261 -5.59 16.83 -28.45
CA LEU A 261 -4.93 17.66 -29.45
C LEU A 261 -3.40 17.59 -29.32
N HIS A 262 -2.71 17.20 -30.41
CA HIS A 262 -1.25 17.02 -30.48
C HIS A 262 -0.64 15.98 -29.54
N GLU A 263 -1.43 15.14 -28.88
CA GLU A 263 -0.94 14.13 -27.93
C GLU A 263 -0.01 13.11 -28.62
N GLY A 264 -0.38 12.65 -29.82
CA GLY A 264 0.45 11.72 -30.60
C GLY A 264 1.82 12.33 -30.96
N ASP A 265 1.86 13.58 -31.39
CA ASP A 265 3.12 14.26 -31.73
C ASP A 265 4.00 14.46 -30.50
N GLN A 266 3.39 14.84 -29.35
CA GLN A 266 4.10 14.99 -28.08
C GLN A 266 4.72 13.66 -27.60
N VAL A 267 4.01 12.54 -27.76
CA VAL A 267 4.54 11.20 -27.42
C VAL A 267 5.73 10.87 -28.29
N MET A 268 5.66 11.08 -29.61
CA MET A 268 6.76 10.81 -30.52
C MET A 268 8.00 11.67 -30.23
N GLU A 269 7.82 12.97 -30.02
CA GLU A 269 8.90 13.89 -29.64
C GLU A 269 9.55 13.48 -28.30
N MET A 270 8.75 13.15 -27.30
CA MET A 270 9.26 12.82 -25.97
C MET A 270 10.01 11.51 -25.98
N PHE A 271 9.39 10.43 -26.45
CA PHE A 271 9.97 9.09 -26.35
C PHE A 271 10.90 8.74 -27.50
N GLY A 272 10.63 9.19 -28.73
CA GLY A 272 11.50 8.97 -29.87
C GLY A 272 12.70 9.93 -29.84
N ASP A 273 12.45 11.22 -29.89
CA ASP A 273 13.53 12.20 -30.10
C ASP A 273 14.34 12.46 -28.82
N LYS A 274 13.67 12.68 -27.68
CA LYS A 274 14.37 13.04 -26.42
C LYS A 274 14.93 11.85 -25.68
N PHE A 275 14.17 10.74 -25.57
CA PHE A 275 14.63 9.54 -24.85
C PHE A 275 15.26 8.48 -25.76
N GLY A 276 15.15 8.60 -27.08
CA GLY A 276 15.80 7.69 -28.04
C GLY A 276 15.23 6.27 -28.05
N LEU A 277 13.94 6.10 -27.69
CA LEU A 277 13.27 4.82 -27.78
C LEU A 277 12.99 4.44 -29.23
N ASN A 278 13.09 3.14 -29.54
CA ASN A 278 12.59 2.60 -30.79
C ASN A 278 11.06 2.55 -30.73
N ILE A 279 10.39 3.55 -31.33
CA ILE A 279 8.93 3.72 -31.28
C ILE A 279 8.35 3.79 -32.69
N THR A 280 7.33 2.98 -32.94
CA THR A 280 6.54 3.02 -34.18
C THR A 280 5.16 3.61 -33.88
N ARG A 281 4.79 4.70 -34.60
CA ARG A 281 3.43 5.24 -34.58
C ARG A 281 2.60 4.55 -35.66
N VAL A 282 1.48 3.96 -35.25
CA VAL A 282 0.53 3.32 -36.14
C VAL A 282 -0.70 4.20 -36.26
N ASP A 283 -0.96 4.75 -37.44
CA ASP A 283 -2.17 5.47 -37.73
C ASP A 283 -3.32 4.47 -37.96
N ALA A 284 -4.21 4.39 -36.98
CA ALA A 284 -5.39 3.55 -37.02
C ALA A 284 -6.70 4.35 -36.87
N GLU A 285 -6.66 5.69 -37.00
CA GLU A 285 -7.82 6.58 -36.84
C GLU A 285 -9.03 6.10 -37.62
N SER A 286 -8.85 5.88 -38.91
CA SER A 286 -9.96 5.48 -39.80
C SER A 286 -10.63 4.16 -39.39
N ARG A 287 -9.84 3.22 -38.89
CA ARG A 287 -10.33 1.91 -38.40
C ARG A 287 -11.14 2.05 -37.12
N PHE A 288 -10.63 2.79 -36.14
CA PHE A 288 -11.35 3.02 -34.88
C PHE A 288 -12.64 3.80 -35.08
N LEU A 289 -12.60 4.90 -35.82
CA LEU A 289 -13.76 5.73 -36.09
C LEU A 289 -14.81 4.99 -36.91
N GLY A 290 -14.40 4.15 -37.86
CA GLY A 290 -15.29 3.34 -38.65
C GLY A 290 -16.09 2.33 -37.82
N GLU A 291 -15.40 1.59 -36.93
CA GLU A 291 -16.04 0.60 -36.03
C GLU A 291 -16.92 1.25 -34.95
N LEU A 292 -16.63 2.50 -34.59
CA LEU A 292 -17.40 3.28 -33.61
C LEU A 292 -18.58 4.03 -34.21
N ALA A 293 -18.73 4.05 -35.54
CA ALA A 293 -19.77 4.80 -36.20
C ALA A 293 -21.17 4.32 -35.78
N GLY A 294 -21.98 5.25 -35.29
CA GLY A 294 -23.36 4.97 -34.82
C GLY A 294 -23.46 4.27 -33.47
N VAL A 295 -22.36 3.97 -32.79
CA VAL A 295 -22.36 3.35 -31.46
C VAL A 295 -22.48 4.43 -30.38
N SER A 296 -23.56 4.41 -29.59
CA SER A 296 -23.80 5.36 -28.50
C SER A 296 -23.51 4.77 -27.12
N ASP A 297 -23.72 3.48 -26.93
CA ASP A 297 -23.53 2.80 -25.65
C ASP A 297 -22.06 2.81 -25.20
N PRO A 298 -21.76 3.29 -23.97
CA PRO A 298 -20.38 3.39 -23.48
C PRO A 298 -19.66 2.04 -23.36
N GLU A 299 -20.37 0.99 -22.97
CA GLU A 299 -19.78 -0.34 -22.80
C GLU A 299 -19.48 -1.00 -24.15
N ALA A 300 -20.37 -0.83 -25.14
CA ALA A 300 -20.12 -1.25 -26.51
C ALA A 300 -18.89 -0.54 -27.10
N LYS A 301 -18.76 0.80 -26.90
CA LYS A 301 -17.59 1.55 -27.32
C LYS A 301 -16.30 1.00 -26.71
N ARG A 302 -16.28 0.73 -25.39
CA ARG A 302 -15.11 0.19 -24.69
C ARG A 302 -14.69 -1.16 -25.27
N LYS A 303 -15.63 -2.05 -25.54
CA LYS A 303 -15.37 -3.37 -26.13
C LYS A 303 -14.81 -3.26 -27.55
N ILE A 304 -15.37 -2.37 -28.38
CA ILE A 304 -14.88 -2.12 -29.74
C ILE A 304 -13.45 -1.58 -29.71
N ILE A 305 -13.20 -0.53 -28.91
CA ILE A 305 -11.89 0.06 -28.77
C ILE A 305 -10.86 -1.00 -28.35
N GLY A 306 -11.18 -1.79 -27.31
CA GLY A 306 -10.28 -2.85 -26.84
C GLY A 306 -9.97 -3.91 -27.89
N LYS A 307 -11.00 -4.35 -28.66
CA LYS A 307 -10.83 -5.31 -29.74
C LYS A 307 -9.93 -4.76 -30.85
N VAL A 308 -10.22 -3.56 -31.34
CA VAL A 308 -9.46 -2.94 -32.44
C VAL A 308 -7.98 -2.71 -32.02
N PHE A 309 -7.73 -2.33 -30.76
CA PHE A 309 -6.36 -2.23 -30.24
C PHE A 309 -5.58 -3.56 -30.31
N VAL A 310 -6.23 -4.66 -29.93
CA VAL A 310 -5.61 -5.99 -29.97
C VAL A 310 -5.33 -6.39 -31.44
N ASP A 311 -6.26 -6.14 -32.32
CA ASP A 311 -6.13 -6.49 -33.75
C ASP A 311 -4.96 -5.70 -34.39
N VAL A 312 -4.91 -4.38 -34.20
CA VAL A 312 -3.84 -3.50 -34.73
C VAL A 312 -2.47 -3.94 -34.19
N ARG A 313 -2.34 -4.17 -32.89
CA ARG A 313 -1.07 -4.64 -32.30
C ARG A 313 -0.63 -6.01 -32.82
N SER A 314 -1.58 -6.88 -33.12
CA SER A 314 -1.28 -8.23 -33.63
C SER A 314 -0.79 -8.20 -35.09
N GLU A 315 -1.23 -7.23 -35.89
CA GLU A 315 -0.79 -7.02 -37.27
C GLU A 315 0.63 -6.47 -37.32
N GLU A 316 1.02 -5.57 -36.40
CA GLU A 316 2.37 -5.02 -36.32
C GLU A 316 3.43 -6.02 -35.78
N ARG A 317 2.99 -7.18 -35.30
CA ARG A 317 3.89 -8.27 -34.87
C ARG A 317 4.43 -9.12 -36.02
N ARG A 318 3.95 -8.94 -37.24
CA ARG A 318 4.32 -9.71 -38.43
C ARG A 318 5.28 -8.94 -39.33
#